data_fa389f12f941d0cd312cfc2f851678de
#
_entry.id   fa389f12f941d0cd312cfc2f851678de
#
_cell.length_a   1.000
_cell.length_b   1.000
_cell.length_c   1.000
_cell.angle_alpha   90.00
_cell.angle_beta   90.00
_cell.angle_gamma   90.00
#
_symmetry.space_group_name_H-M   'P 1'
#
loop_
_entity.id
_entity.type
_entity.pdbx_description
1 polymer ?
#
loop_
_entity_poly.entity_id
_entity_poly.type
_entity_poly.pdbx_seq_one_letter_code
_entity_poly.pdbx_strand_id
1 'polypeptide(L)'
;QVDVGQGALLNIVCGAPNARVGIRVPCAMVGAELPPGEDGKPFVIKVGKLRGVESQGMLCSAKELKIADDHGGLLELPLDAPLGQDIRQYLNLDDTLMTLKLTPNLAHCLSVYGIAREVSALTGAPLRAPAFPAVATQITDKLAVKVQATDLCGRFSGRVVKGVNTQAKTPQWMVDRLARCGQRSVSPLVDISNYVMFEFGRPSHIFDLDKIHGGLQVRWGQPGESLKLLNGNTVTVDDKVGVIADDSQVESLAGIMGGDATAVSDDTQNIYIEAAFWWPSAIAGRSRRYNFSTDAGHRFERGVDP
;
A
#
# COMPACT_ATOMS: atom_id res chain seq x y z
N GLN A 1 -36.37 -6.42 -3.56
CA GLN A 1 -36.70 -6.16 -2.14
C GLN A 1 -35.40 -6.00 -1.37
N VAL A 2 -35.23 -4.91 -0.65
CA VAL A 2 -34.01 -4.56 0.09
C VAL A 2 -34.39 -4.28 1.54
N ASP A 3 -33.72 -4.99 2.45
CA ASP A 3 -33.82 -4.75 3.89
C ASP A 3 -32.82 -3.68 4.31
N VAL A 4 -33.30 -2.58 4.83
CA VAL A 4 -32.48 -1.44 5.34
C VAL A 4 -32.50 -1.36 6.87
N GLY A 5 -32.92 -2.42 7.56
CA GLY A 5 -32.97 -2.47 9.03
C GLY A 5 -34.10 -1.65 9.68
N GLN A 6 -35.10 -1.19 8.90
CA GLN A 6 -36.22 -0.37 9.40
C GLN A 6 -37.55 -1.15 9.49
N GLY A 7 -37.49 -2.46 9.37
CA GLY A 7 -38.65 -3.35 9.49
C GLY A 7 -39.51 -3.47 8.22
N ALA A 8 -39.51 -2.53 7.30
CA ALA A 8 -40.15 -2.61 6.01
C ALA A 8 -39.12 -2.79 4.89
N LEU A 9 -39.41 -3.68 3.94
CA LEU A 9 -38.57 -3.88 2.77
C LEU A 9 -38.82 -2.75 1.74
N LEU A 10 -37.73 -2.16 1.22
CA LEU A 10 -37.82 -1.19 0.14
C LEU A 10 -37.84 -1.88 -1.22
N ASN A 11 -38.66 -1.36 -2.14
CA ASN A 11 -38.63 -1.80 -3.52
C ASN A 11 -37.61 -0.96 -4.28
N ILE A 12 -36.52 -1.58 -4.75
CA ILE A 12 -35.43 -0.88 -5.46
C ILE A 12 -35.14 -1.59 -6.76
N VAL A 13 -35.15 -0.84 -7.86
CA VAL A 13 -34.78 -1.34 -9.19
C VAL A 13 -33.27 -1.15 -9.36
N CYS A 14 -32.57 -2.22 -9.63
CA CYS A 14 -31.12 -2.24 -9.81
C CYS A 14 -30.75 -2.96 -11.11
N GLY A 15 -29.87 -2.37 -11.89
CA GLY A 15 -29.34 -2.92 -13.14
C GLY A 15 -27.90 -3.43 -13.04
N ALA A 16 -27.30 -3.43 -11.86
CA ALA A 16 -25.93 -3.86 -11.68
C ALA A 16 -25.75 -5.38 -11.93
N PRO A 17 -24.68 -5.81 -12.61
CA PRO A 17 -24.48 -7.20 -13.02
C PRO A 17 -24.33 -8.17 -11.84
N ASN A 18 -23.86 -7.69 -10.70
CA ASN A 18 -23.67 -8.49 -9.49
C ASN A 18 -24.85 -8.43 -8.49
N ALA A 19 -25.94 -7.75 -8.86
CA ALA A 19 -27.14 -7.68 -8.01
C ALA A 19 -27.78 -9.07 -7.88
N ARG A 20 -27.86 -9.58 -6.66
CA ARG A 20 -28.45 -10.89 -6.33
C ARG A 20 -28.97 -10.93 -4.90
N VAL A 21 -29.74 -11.95 -4.60
CA VAL A 21 -30.25 -12.17 -3.23
C VAL A 21 -29.11 -12.58 -2.29
N GLY A 22 -29.15 -12.08 -1.06
CA GLY A 22 -28.24 -12.46 0.02
C GLY A 22 -26.95 -11.64 0.11
N ILE A 23 -26.73 -10.66 -0.77
CA ILE A 23 -25.59 -9.74 -0.65
C ILE A 23 -25.88 -8.59 0.33
N ARG A 24 -24.80 -8.03 0.90
CA ARG A 24 -24.81 -6.78 1.66
C ARG A 24 -24.19 -5.68 0.80
N VAL A 25 -24.90 -4.56 0.65
CA VAL A 25 -24.46 -3.44 -0.19
C VAL A 25 -24.90 -2.12 0.42
N PRO A 26 -24.21 -1.00 0.13
CA PRO A 26 -24.70 0.32 0.51
C PRO A 26 -26.00 0.63 -0.22
N CYS A 27 -26.96 1.18 0.51
CA CYS A 27 -28.25 1.61 -0.01
C CYS A 27 -28.46 3.09 0.28
N ALA A 28 -28.53 3.92 -0.76
CA ALA A 28 -28.95 5.30 -0.66
C ALA A 28 -30.47 5.37 -0.67
N MET A 29 -31.06 5.70 0.48
CA MET A 29 -32.51 5.87 0.63
C MET A 29 -33.00 7.17 0.04
N VAL A 30 -34.29 7.33 -0.16
CA VAL A 30 -34.90 8.58 -0.59
C VAL A 30 -34.51 9.72 0.37
N GLY A 31 -34.04 10.83 -0.17
CA GLY A 31 -33.49 11.96 0.57
C GLY A 31 -32.00 11.92 0.85
N ALA A 32 -31.35 10.78 0.62
CA ALA A 32 -29.88 10.71 0.73
C ALA A 32 -29.21 11.58 -0.33
N GLU A 33 -28.15 12.27 0.07
CA GLU A 33 -27.29 13.04 -0.83
C GLU A 33 -26.00 12.25 -1.08
N LEU A 34 -25.78 11.85 -2.33
CA LEU A 34 -24.52 11.24 -2.76
C LEU A 34 -23.49 12.33 -3.07
N PRO A 35 -22.20 11.99 -3.03
CA PRO A 35 -21.13 12.93 -3.34
C PRO A 35 -21.34 13.59 -4.71
N PRO A 36 -20.98 14.90 -4.85
CA PRO A 36 -21.24 15.66 -6.06
C PRO A 36 -20.60 15.04 -7.29
N GLY A 37 -21.34 15.03 -8.40
CA GLY A 37 -20.84 14.63 -9.71
C GLY A 37 -19.83 15.63 -10.29
N GLU A 38 -19.55 15.52 -11.59
CA GLU A 38 -18.65 16.44 -12.32
C GLU A 38 -19.18 17.89 -12.37
N ASP A 39 -20.49 18.06 -12.26
CA ASP A 39 -21.17 19.35 -12.20
C ASP A 39 -21.07 20.07 -10.83
N GLY A 40 -20.41 19.44 -9.86
CA GLY A 40 -20.23 19.95 -8.50
C GLY A 40 -21.49 19.95 -7.65
N LYS A 41 -22.61 19.38 -8.10
CA LYS A 41 -23.87 19.33 -7.36
C LYS A 41 -24.07 17.97 -6.71
N PRO A 42 -24.55 17.92 -5.46
CA PRO A 42 -24.89 16.65 -4.81
C PRO A 42 -26.03 15.95 -5.58
N PHE A 43 -25.93 14.65 -5.71
CA PHE A 43 -26.98 13.85 -6.31
C PHE A 43 -27.96 13.37 -5.24
N VAL A 44 -29.12 14.00 -5.19
CA VAL A 44 -30.18 13.70 -4.19
C VAL A 44 -31.06 12.55 -4.70
N ILE A 45 -31.16 11.48 -3.91
CA ILE A 45 -31.97 10.32 -4.23
C ILE A 45 -33.46 10.66 -4.03
N LYS A 46 -34.24 10.43 -5.08
CA LYS A 46 -35.70 10.60 -5.08
C LYS A 46 -36.39 9.30 -5.46
N VAL A 47 -37.67 9.18 -5.11
CA VAL A 47 -38.49 8.09 -5.66
C VAL A 47 -38.47 8.21 -7.18
N GLY A 48 -38.02 7.18 -7.84
CA GLY A 48 -37.92 7.10 -9.29
C GLY A 48 -38.85 6.05 -9.86
N LYS A 49 -39.18 6.14 -11.15
CA LYS A 49 -39.90 5.09 -11.88
C LYS A 49 -39.03 4.61 -13.02
N LEU A 50 -38.55 3.37 -12.92
CA LEU A 50 -37.65 2.74 -13.88
C LEU A 50 -38.39 1.60 -14.58
N ARG A 51 -38.51 1.65 -15.91
CA ARG A 51 -39.24 0.65 -16.71
C ARG A 51 -40.64 0.33 -16.17
N GLY A 52 -41.34 1.37 -15.67
CA GLY A 52 -42.70 1.20 -15.11
C GLY A 52 -42.77 0.74 -13.64
N VAL A 53 -41.65 0.40 -13.03
CA VAL A 53 -41.56 -0.02 -11.63
C VAL A 53 -41.02 1.12 -10.76
N GLU A 54 -41.68 1.37 -9.63
CA GLU A 54 -41.23 2.37 -8.65
C GLU A 54 -39.99 1.88 -7.89
N SER A 55 -39.00 2.77 -7.73
CA SER A 55 -37.77 2.52 -6.98
C SER A 55 -37.66 3.53 -5.83
N GLN A 56 -37.58 3.00 -4.60
CA GLN A 56 -37.56 3.77 -3.35
C GLN A 56 -36.13 3.93 -2.81
N GLY A 57 -35.15 4.10 -3.70
CA GLY A 57 -33.75 4.24 -3.35
C GLY A 57 -32.82 3.76 -4.48
N MET A 58 -31.55 3.72 -4.18
CA MET A 58 -30.51 3.27 -5.09
C MET A 58 -29.48 2.41 -4.34
N LEU A 59 -29.11 1.26 -4.89
CA LEU A 59 -27.95 0.49 -4.43
C LEU A 59 -26.70 1.08 -5.07
N CYS A 60 -25.61 1.21 -4.29
CA CYS A 60 -24.46 1.98 -4.70
C CYS A 60 -23.23 1.13 -5.01
N SER A 61 -22.49 1.54 -6.01
CA SER A 61 -21.12 1.12 -6.30
C SER A 61 -20.11 1.93 -5.46
N ALA A 62 -18.85 1.49 -5.45
CA ALA A 62 -17.77 2.24 -4.81
C ALA A 62 -17.54 3.60 -5.49
N LYS A 63 -17.73 3.68 -6.81
CA LYS A 63 -17.58 4.92 -7.59
C LYS A 63 -18.64 5.96 -7.24
N GLU A 64 -19.91 5.56 -7.09
CA GLU A 64 -21.00 6.48 -6.73
C GLU A 64 -20.80 7.07 -5.32
N LEU A 65 -20.17 6.29 -4.42
CA LEU A 65 -19.79 6.75 -3.08
C LEU A 65 -18.44 7.49 -3.06
N LYS A 66 -17.75 7.60 -4.20
CA LYS A 66 -16.37 8.14 -4.33
C LYS A 66 -15.35 7.50 -3.38
N ILE A 67 -15.52 6.23 -3.08
CA ILE A 67 -14.61 5.44 -2.26
C ILE A 67 -13.48 4.86 -3.13
N ALA A 68 -13.81 4.45 -4.37
CA ALA A 68 -12.86 3.95 -5.37
C ALA A 68 -13.41 4.20 -6.78
N ASP A 69 -12.54 4.06 -7.79
CA ASP A 69 -12.91 4.21 -9.21
C ASP A 69 -13.64 3.00 -9.79
N ASP A 70 -13.78 1.91 -9.01
CA ASP A 70 -14.46 0.69 -9.44
C ASP A 70 -15.95 0.94 -9.65
N HIS A 71 -16.40 0.64 -10.85
CA HIS A 71 -17.79 0.75 -11.30
C HIS A 71 -18.32 -0.53 -11.95
N GLY A 72 -17.61 -1.66 -11.77
CA GLY A 72 -17.99 -2.97 -12.33
C GLY A 72 -19.27 -3.55 -11.74
N GLY A 73 -19.80 -2.97 -10.67
CA GLY A 73 -21.01 -3.42 -9.99
C GLY A 73 -21.24 -2.71 -8.66
N LEU A 74 -22.14 -3.25 -7.86
CA LEU A 74 -22.38 -2.77 -6.49
C LEU A 74 -21.19 -3.04 -5.60
N LEU A 75 -20.96 -2.16 -4.62
CA LEU A 75 -19.97 -2.39 -3.57
C LEU A 75 -20.50 -3.48 -2.62
N GLU A 76 -19.98 -4.70 -2.77
CA GLU A 76 -20.32 -5.81 -1.89
C GLU A 76 -19.59 -5.68 -0.55
N LEU A 77 -20.34 -5.69 0.52
CA LEU A 77 -19.84 -5.69 1.89
C LEU A 77 -19.78 -7.12 2.44
N PRO A 78 -18.94 -7.39 3.46
CA PRO A 78 -18.97 -8.65 4.19
C PRO A 78 -20.37 -9.02 4.66
N LEU A 79 -20.69 -10.32 4.71
CA LEU A 79 -22.03 -10.80 5.07
C LEU A 79 -22.41 -10.52 6.53
N ASP A 80 -21.45 -10.19 7.38
CA ASP A 80 -21.63 -9.76 8.77
C ASP A 80 -21.81 -8.25 8.92
N ALA A 81 -21.74 -7.45 7.83
CA ALA A 81 -21.98 -6.01 7.89
C ALA A 81 -23.36 -5.73 8.49
N PRO A 82 -23.49 -4.86 9.51
CA PRO A 82 -24.75 -4.59 10.19
C PRO A 82 -25.79 -3.97 9.25
N LEU A 83 -27.02 -4.47 9.28
CA LEU A 83 -28.14 -3.86 8.55
C LEU A 83 -28.52 -2.50 9.16
N GLY A 84 -28.80 -1.53 8.29
CA GLY A 84 -29.29 -0.21 8.70
C GLY A 84 -28.23 0.71 9.33
N GLN A 85 -26.97 0.26 9.45
CA GLN A 85 -25.89 1.12 9.87
C GLN A 85 -25.53 2.11 8.75
N ASP A 86 -25.26 3.37 9.11
CA ASP A 86 -24.74 4.37 8.17
C ASP A 86 -23.40 3.88 7.60
N ILE A 87 -23.31 3.85 6.26
CA ILE A 87 -22.11 3.38 5.55
C ILE A 87 -20.86 4.17 5.88
N ARG A 88 -20.98 5.48 6.19
CA ARG A 88 -19.86 6.33 6.56
C ARG A 88 -19.28 5.88 7.90
N GLN A 89 -20.13 5.53 8.85
CA GLN A 89 -19.69 4.99 10.15
C GLN A 89 -19.10 3.60 10.01
N TYR A 90 -19.75 2.73 9.20
CA TYR A 90 -19.26 1.37 8.99
C TYR A 90 -17.88 1.34 8.33
N LEU A 91 -17.64 2.18 7.33
CA LEU A 91 -16.37 2.28 6.62
C LEU A 91 -15.40 3.33 7.21
N ASN A 92 -15.74 3.97 8.35
CA ASN A 92 -14.94 5.04 8.94
C ASN A 92 -14.62 6.18 7.95
N LEU A 93 -15.62 6.64 7.18
CA LEU A 93 -15.40 7.67 6.16
C LEU A 93 -15.44 9.10 6.71
N ASP A 94 -15.92 9.30 7.95
CA ASP A 94 -15.90 10.61 8.63
C ASP A 94 -14.47 10.86 9.16
N ASP A 95 -13.58 11.23 8.24
CA ASP A 95 -12.15 11.43 8.50
C ASP A 95 -11.68 12.74 7.84
N THR A 96 -10.56 13.27 8.31
CA THR A 96 -9.92 14.45 7.71
C THR A 96 -8.54 14.07 7.18
N LEU A 97 -8.40 14.04 5.86
CA LEU A 97 -7.13 13.78 5.20
C LEU A 97 -6.39 15.10 4.98
N MET A 98 -5.18 15.18 5.53
CA MET A 98 -4.31 16.35 5.39
C MET A 98 -3.10 16.02 4.55
N THR A 99 -2.91 16.72 3.44
CA THR A 99 -1.69 16.64 2.64
C THR A 99 -0.66 17.63 3.16
N LEU A 100 0.46 17.13 3.65
CA LEU A 100 1.54 17.94 4.19
C LEU A 100 2.64 18.13 3.15
N LYS A 101 3.11 19.36 2.98
CA LYS A 101 4.30 19.67 2.17
C LYS A 101 5.48 19.88 3.11
N LEU A 102 6.38 18.92 3.12
CA LEU A 102 7.56 18.94 3.98
C LEU A 102 8.74 19.59 3.29
N THR A 103 9.55 20.33 4.04
CA THR A 103 10.87 20.76 3.60
C THR A 103 11.87 19.60 3.66
N PRO A 104 12.93 19.58 2.83
CA PRO A 104 13.86 18.44 2.74
C PRO A 104 14.55 18.06 4.06
N ASN A 105 14.70 19.00 4.99
CA ASN A 105 15.30 18.76 6.31
C ASN A 105 14.39 18.00 7.29
N LEU A 106 13.10 17.79 6.92
CA LEU A 106 12.13 17.04 7.73
C LEU A 106 11.91 15.63 7.18
N ALA A 107 12.97 14.96 6.75
CA ALA A 107 12.88 13.61 6.18
C ALA A 107 12.27 12.57 7.13
N HIS A 108 12.51 12.71 8.43
CA HIS A 108 11.92 11.87 9.48
C HIS A 108 10.39 12.01 9.57
N CYS A 109 9.82 13.08 9.01
CA CYS A 109 8.37 13.30 8.93
C CYS A 109 7.71 12.63 7.70
N LEU A 110 8.46 11.89 6.87
CA LEU A 110 7.90 11.12 5.76
C LEU A 110 7.22 9.83 6.24
N SER A 111 6.52 9.91 7.39
CA SER A 111 5.76 8.82 8.00
C SER A 111 4.73 9.36 8.99
N VAL A 112 3.69 8.56 9.26
CA VAL A 112 2.67 8.90 10.27
C VAL A 112 3.32 9.06 11.65
N TYR A 113 4.21 8.14 12.03
CA TYR A 113 4.91 8.19 13.30
C TYR A 113 5.86 9.39 13.42
N GLY A 114 6.56 9.73 12.33
CA GLY A 114 7.40 10.93 12.30
C GLY A 114 6.60 12.21 12.51
N ILE A 115 5.44 12.34 11.85
CA ILE A 115 4.52 13.47 12.08
C ILE A 115 3.99 13.47 13.52
N ALA A 116 3.65 12.30 14.08
CA ALA A 116 3.20 12.21 15.47
C ALA A 116 4.26 12.71 16.46
N ARG A 117 5.54 12.42 16.21
CA ARG A 117 6.67 12.94 17.00
C ARG A 117 6.78 14.46 16.93
N GLU A 118 6.66 15.03 15.73
CA GLU A 118 6.67 16.50 15.54
C GLU A 118 5.47 17.16 16.24
N VAL A 119 4.27 16.62 16.09
CA VAL A 119 3.08 17.12 16.77
C VAL A 119 3.28 17.07 18.29
N SER A 120 3.80 15.96 18.82
CA SER A 120 4.12 15.84 20.24
C SER A 120 5.13 16.90 20.70
N ALA A 121 6.21 17.10 19.94
CA ALA A 121 7.24 18.09 20.26
C ALA A 121 6.71 19.52 20.24
N LEU A 122 5.86 19.87 19.29
CA LEU A 122 5.32 21.22 19.10
C LEU A 122 4.19 21.55 20.08
N THR A 123 3.39 20.56 20.49
CA THR A 123 2.19 20.78 21.29
C THR A 123 2.30 20.35 22.74
N GLY A 124 3.33 19.56 23.09
CA GLY A 124 3.44 18.90 24.38
C GLY A 124 2.46 17.72 24.58
N ALA A 125 1.72 17.32 23.55
CA ALA A 125 0.83 16.18 23.64
C ALA A 125 1.63 14.88 23.78
N PRO A 126 1.16 13.91 24.60
CA PRO A 126 1.91 12.69 24.86
C PRO A 126 1.98 11.82 23.61
N LEU A 127 3.20 11.44 23.21
CA LEU A 127 3.43 10.48 22.13
C LEU A 127 3.19 9.05 22.65
N ARG A 128 2.35 8.30 21.95
CA ARG A 128 2.16 6.88 22.20
C ARG A 128 3.03 6.09 21.23
N ALA A 129 4.17 5.61 21.71
CA ALA A 129 5.01 4.73 20.91
C ALA A 129 4.34 3.35 20.75
N PRO A 130 4.30 2.79 19.54
CA PRO A 130 3.80 1.43 19.37
C PRO A 130 4.74 0.42 20.04
N ALA A 131 4.16 -0.64 20.60
CA ALA A 131 4.94 -1.74 21.14
C ALA A 131 5.29 -2.73 20.02
N PHE A 132 6.56 -3.11 19.92
CA PHE A 132 7.04 -4.14 19.01
C PHE A 132 7.49 -5.37 19.82
N PRO A 133 6.57 -6.28 20.16
CA PRO A 133 6.97 -7.51 20.84
C PRO A 133 7.90 -8.32 19.94
N ALA A 134 8.96 -8.89 20.54
CA ALA A 134 9.89 -9.72 19.80
C ALA A 134 9.16 -10.96 19.24
N VAL A 135 9.29 -11.16 17.93
CA VAL A 135 8.80 -12.38 17.28
C VAL A 135 9.88 -13.45 17.39
N ALA A 136 9.59 -14.53 18.10
CA ALA A 136 10.51 -15.65 18.29
C ALA A 136 10.87 -16.30 16.94
N THR A 137 12.16 -16.54 16.71
CA THR A 137 12.64 -17.25 15.54
C THR A 137 12.28 -18.73 15.65
N GLN A 138 11.60 -19.26 14.63
CA GLN A 138 11.18 -20.67 14.58
C GLN A 138 12.07 -21.54 13.68
N ILE A 139 12.86 -20.90 12.81
CA ILE A 139 13.77 -21.55 11.89
C ILE A 139 15.16 -20.93 12.00
N THR A 140 16.19 -21.68 11.63
CA THR A 140 17.58 -21.21 11.66
C THR A 140 18.13 -20.80 10.30
N ASP A 141 17.29 -20.85 9.28
CA ASP A 141 17.66 -20.49 7.90
C ASP A 141 18.13 -19.05 7.82
N LYS A 142 19.21 -18.85 7.08
CA LYS A 142 19.81 -17.54 6.83
C LYS A 142 20.23 -17.45 5.38
N LEU A 143 20.02 -16.30 4.77
CA LEU A 143 20.63 -15.95 3.49
C LEU A 143 21.96 -15.25 3.77
N ALA A 144 23.02 -15.68 3.09
CA ALA A 144 24.29 -14.99 3.18
C ALA A 144 24.20 -13.62 2.51
N VAL A 145 24.67 -12.58 3.20
CA VAL A 145 24.72 -11.22 2.66
C VAL A 145 26.09 -10.63 2.90
N LYS A 146 26.71 -10.10 1.84
CA LYS A 146 27.99 -9.42 1.91
C LYS A 146 27.83 -7.95 1.53
N VAL A 147 28.00 -7.05 2.47
CA VAL A 147 28.11 -5.61 2.19
C VAL A 147 29.56 -5.32 1.77
N GLN A 148 29.76 -5.14 0.46
CA GLN A 148 31.08 -4.81 -0.10
C GLN A 148 31.33 -3.31 -0.09
N ALA A 149 30.27 -2.49 -0.32
CA ALA A 149 30.34 -1.04 -0.38
C ALA A 149 29.76 -0.43 0.91
N THR A 150 30.61 -0.18 1.89
CA THR A 150 30.20 0.44 3.18
C THR A 150 29.91 1.94 3.05
N ASP A 151 30.39 2.57 1.99
CA ASP A 151 30.06 3.93 1.58
C ASP A 151 28.72 4.07 0.87
N LEU A 152 28.14 2.94 0.46
CA LEU A 152 26.77 2.84 -0.09
C LEU A 152 25.78 2.47 1.02
N CYS A 153 26.07 1.41 1.77
CA CYS A 153 25.19 0.80 2.76
C CYS A 153 25.84 0.76 4.14
N GLY A 154 25.28 1.53 5.09
CA GLY A 154 25.77 1.56 6.46
C GLY A 154 25.29 0.37 7.31
N ARG A 155 24.14 -0.22 6.97
CA ARG A 155 23.58 -1.40 7.63
C ARG A 155 22.68 -2.16 6.68
N PHE A 156 22.80 -3.47 6.68
CA PHE A 156 21.89 -4.38 5.98
C PHE A 156 21.34 -5.41 6.96
N SER A 157 20.03 -5.51 7.06
CA SER A 157 19.33 -6.47 7.89
C SER A 157 18.39 -7.27 7.02
N GLY A 158 18.27 -8.56 7.31
CA GLY A 158 17.34 -9.40 6.56
C GLY A 158 16.82 -10.57 7.39
N ARG A 159 15.69 -11.08 6.95
CA ARG A 159 15.04 -12.23 7.58
C ARG A 159 14.43 -13.14 6.54
N VAL A 160 14.69 -14.44 6.70
CA VAL A 160 14.01 -15.51 5.95
C VAL A 160 12.66 -15.78 6.60
N VAL A 161 11.61 -15.86 5.79
CA VAL A 161 10.27 -16.34 6.20
C VAL A 161 9.83 -17.38 5.19
N LYS A 162 9.41 -18.56 5.68
CA LYS A 162 8.99 -19.69 4.86
C LYS A 162 7.52 -19.99 5.04
N GLY A 163 6.89 -20.54 3.99
CA GLY A 163 5.50 -20.95 4.00
C GLY A 163 4.53 -19.76 4.04
N VAL A 164 4.84 -18.66 3.34
CA VAL A 164 3.93 -17.50 3.24
C VAL A 164 2.72 -17.85 2.37
N ASN A 165 1.57 -17.31 2.73
CA ASN A 165 0.36 -17.40 1.93
C ASN A 165 0.12 -16.09 1.17
N THR A 166 0.54 -16.05 -0.09
CA THR A 166 0.37 -14.90 -0.98
C THR A 166 -1.07 -14.65 -1.39
N GLN A 167 -1.95 -15.66 -1.25
CA GLN A 167 -3.39 -15.56 -1.50
C GLN A 167 -4.19 -15.03 -0.30
N ALA A 168 -3.52 -14.76 0.83
CA ALA A 168 -4.17 -14.15 1.98
C ALA A 168 -4.71 -12.76 1.60
N LYS A 169 -5.88 -12.42 2.12
CA LYS A 169 -6.41 -11.07 1.92
C LYS A 169 -5.71 -10.09 2.87
N THR A 170 -5.29 -8.97 2.35
CA THR A 170 -4.84 -7.84 3.18
C THR A 170 -5.99 -7.42 4.10
N PRO A 171 -5.78 -7.29 5.41
CA PRO A 171 -6.81 -6.82 6.32
C PRO A 171 -7.39 -5.48 5.90
N GLN A 172 -8.71 -5.33 5.96
CA GLN A 172 -9.41 -4.14 5.46
C GLN A 172 -8.87 -2.84 6.09
N TRP A 173 -8.59 -2.85 7.39
CA TRP A 173 -8.02 -1.68 8.06
C TRP A 173 -6.67 -1.21 7.47
N MET A 174 -5.86 -2.13 6.94
CA MET A 174 -4.58 -1.81 6.28
C MET A 174 -4.83 -1.23 4.88
N VAL A 175 -5.75 -1.85 4.13
CA VAL A 175 -6.19 -1.33 2.81
C VAL A 175 -6.70 0.10 2.95
N ASP A 176 -7.56 0.37 3.94
CA ASP A 176 -8.13 1.70 4.17
C ASP A 176 -7.06 2.74 4.52
N ARG A 177 -6.09 2.39 5.36
CA ARG A 177 -4.99 3.29 5.73
C ARG A 177 -4.08 3.58 4.55
N LEU A 178 -3.73 2.56 3.76
CA LEU A 178 -2.95 2.74 2.53
C LEU A 178 -3.68 3.64 1.54
N ALA A 179 -4.98 3.42 1.32
CA ALA A 179 -5.80 4.24 0.45
C ALA A 179 -5.81 5.72 0.88
N ARG A 180 -5.91 5.99 2.20
CA ARG A 180 -5.81 7.35 2.75
C ARG A 180 -4.43 8.00 2.55
N CYS A 181 -3.39 7.20 2.40
CA CYS A 181 -2.05 7.65 2.01
C CYS A 181 -1.85 7.74 0.48
N GLY A 182 -2.90 7.54 -0.32
CA GLY A 182 -2.83 7.55 -1.78
C GLY A 182 -2.23 6.28 -2.39
N GLN A 183 -2.16 5.17 -1.64
CA GLN A 183 -1.63 3.90 -2.10
C GLN A 183 -2.76 2.91 -2.38
N ARG A 184 -2.68 2.25 -3.54
CA ARG A 184 -3.56 1.15 -3.88
C ARG A 184 -3.03 -0.15 -3.26
N SER A 185 -3.91 -0.95 -2.66
CA SER A 185 -3.58 -2.32 -2.27
C SER A 185 -3.24 -3.16 -3.51
N VAL A 186 -2.19 -3.96 -3.41
CA VAL A 186 -1.65 -4.79 -4.52
C VAL A 186 -1.67 -6.26 -4.14
N SER A 187 -0.95 -6.63 -3.09
CA SER A 187 -0.89 -7.98 -2.54
C SER A 187 -0.49 -7.89 -1.06
N PRO A 188 -0.78 -8.90 -0.23
CA PRO A 188 -0.50 -8.82 1.20
C PRO A 188 0.97 -8.51 1.52
N LEU A 189 1.92 -9.05 0.78
CA LEU A 189 3.34 -8.79 1.01
C LEU A 189 3.73 -7.35 0.66
N VAL A 190 3.27 -6.85 -0.48
CA VAL A 190 3.51 -5.46 -0.91
C VAL A 190 2.81 -4.48 0.03
N ASP A 191 1.59 -4.78 0.43
CA ASP A 191 0.80 -3.92 1.33
C ASP A 191 1.44 -3.81 2.71
N ILE A 192 1.96 -4.92 3.27
CA ILE A 192 2.70 -4.90 4.55
C ILE A 192 3.96 -4.02 4.42
N SER A 193 4.74 -4.18 3.34
CA SER A 193 5.94 -3.38 3.10
C SER A 193 5.60 -1.88 2.99
N ASN A 194 4.59 -1.54 2.19
CA ASN A 194 4.11 -0.18 2.04
C ASN A 194 3.56 0.38 3.36
N TYR A 195 2.78 -0.41 4.10
CA TYR A 195 2.26 0.01 5.39
C TYR A 195 3.37 0.38 6.38
N VAL A 196 4.40 -0.45 6.50
CA VAL A 196 5.56 -0.17 7.37
C VAL A 196 6.28 1.10 6.93
N MET A 197 6.45 1.29 5.62
CA MET A 197 7.07 2.50 5.08
C MET A 197 6.26 3.77 5.40
N PHE A 198 4.93 3.75 5.24
CA PHE A 198 4.09 4.92 5.53
C PHE A 198 3.90 5.15 7.02
N GLU A 199 3.81 4.10 7.82
CA GLU A 199 3.64 4.23 9.28
C GLU A 199 4.93 4.71 9.96
N PHE A 200 6.10 4.15 9.58
CA PHE A 200 7.37 4.35 10.29
C PHE A 200 8.48 5.03 9.47
N GLY A 201 8.26 5.27 8.19
CA GLY A 201 9.26 5.91 7.32
C GLY A 201 10.37 4.97 6.85
N ARG A 202 10.28 3.67 7.12
CA ARG A 202 11.30 2.68 6.79
C ARG A 202 10.87 1.86 5.56
N PRO A 203 11.38 2.15 4.36
CA PRO A 203 11.18 1.28 3.22
C PRO A 203 11.84 -0.08 3.45
N SER A 204 11.19 -1.14 3.01
CA SER A 204 11.70 -2.50 2.99
C SER A 204 11.48 -3.11 1.62
N HIS A 205 12.27 -4.14 1.27
CA HIS A 205 12.05 -4.91 0.06
C HIS A 205 11.84 -6.38 0.40
N ILE A 206 11.05 -7.06 -0.41
CA ILE A 206 10.73 -8.47 -0.24
C ILE A 206 11.12 -9.20 -1.52
N PHE A 207 12.10 -10.08 -1.42
CA PHE A 207 12.52 -10.97 -2.48
C PHE A 207 11.80 -12.31 -2.38
N ASP A 208 11.49 -12.90 -3.51
CA ASP A 208 11.21 -14.34 -3.60
C ASP A 208 12.52 -15.08 -3.34
N LEU A 209 12.63 -15.76 -2.19
CA LEU A 209 13.86 -16.39 -1.74
C LEU A 209 14.30 -17.51 -2.68
N ASP A 210 13.34 -18.22 -3.27
CA ASP A 210 13.62 -19.38 -4.12
C ASP A 210 14.17 -18.99 -5.50
N LYS A 211 14.09 -17.69 -5.85
CA LYS A 211 14.64 -17.11 -7.07
C LYS A 211 16.03 -16.50 -6.89
N ILE A 212 16.54 -16.43 -5.65
CA ILE A 212 17.89 -15.90 -5.38
C ILE A 212 18.91 -17.00 -5.58
N HIS A 213 19.96 -16.74 -6.35
CA HIS A 213 21.05 -17.67 -6.61
C HIS A 213 22.22 -17.41 -5.67
N GLY A 214 22.48 -18.32 -4.74
CA GLY A 214 23.55 -18.20 -3.76
C GLY A 214 23.24 -17.18 -2.67
N GLY A 215 24.05 -16.14 -2.54
CA GLY A 215 23.89 -15.07 -1.54
C GLY A 215 23.71 -13.70 -2.16
N LEU A 216 23.39 -12.70 -1.33
CA LEU A 216 23.28 -11.31 -1.78
C LEU A 216 24.58 -10.54 -1.55
N GLN A 217 24.90 -9.67 -2.48
CA GLN A 217 26.04 -8.75 -2.44
C GLN A 217 25.54 -7.32 -2.60
N VAL A 218 25.88 -6.46 -1.66
CA VAL A 218 25.59 -5.03 -1.71
C VAL A 218 26.85 -4.31 -2.17
N ARG A 219 26.80 -3.74 -3.37
CA ARG A 219 27.96 -3.16 -4.03
C ARG A 219 27.56 -2.02 -4.98
N TRP A 220 28.57 -1.32 -5.49
CA TRP A 220 28.36 -0.47 -6.65
C TRP A 220 28.16 -1.33 -7.90
N GLY A 221 27.37 -0.82 -8.84
CA GLY A 221 27.14 -1.46 -10.14
C GLY A 221 28.42 -1.55 -10.97
N GLN A 222 28.40 -2.37 -12.00
CA GLN A 222 29.49 -2.51 -12.95
C GLN A 222 29.02 -2.05 -14.33
N PRO A 223 29.89 -1.43 -15.13
CA PRO A 223 29.53 -1.02 -16.49
C PRO A 223 29.02 -2.20 -17.33
N GLY A 224 27.85 -2.01 -17.95
CA GLY A 224 27.26 -3.03 -18.82
C GLY A 224 26.28 -3.97 -18.13
N GLU A 225 26.19 -3.96 -16.81
CA GLU A 225 25.12 -4.71 -16.12
C GLU A 225 23.76 -4.09 -16.45
N SER A 226 22.75 -4.91 -16.61
CA SER A 226 21.37 -4.49 -16.85
C SER A 226 20.41 -5.14 -15.88
N LEU A 227 19.31 -4.45 -15.61
CA LEU A 227 18.28 -4.90 -14.68
C LEU A 227 16.91 -4.53 -15.23
N LYS A 228 16.03 -5.52 -15.34
CA LYS A 228 14.60 -5.26 -15.55
C LYS A 228 13.96 -4.97 -14.20
N LEU A 229 13.39 -3.78 -14.06
CA LEU A 229 12.77 -3.30 -12.83
C LEU A 229 11.30 -3.75 -12.70
N LEU A 230 10.77 -3.69 -11.46
CA LEU A 230 9.37 -3.99 -11.16
C LEU A 230 8.35 -3.13 -11.95
N ASN A 231 8.74 -1.95 -12.41
CA ASN A 231 7.89 -1.11 -13.27
C ASN A 231 7.94 -1.49 -14.75
N GLY A 232 8.64 -2.57 -15.10
CA GLY A 232 8.79 -3.09 -16.46
C GLY A 232 9.92 -2.47 -17.28
N ASN A 233 10.54 -1.37 -16.80
CA ASN A 233 11.65 -0.75 -17.51
C ASN A 233 12.94 -1.56 -17.34
N THR A 234 13.72 -1.68 -18.42
CA THR A 234 15.09 -2.20 -18.34
C THR A 234 16.07 -1.05 -18.27
N VAL A 235 16.96 -1.08 -17.30
CA VAL A 235 17.98 -0.05 -17.07
C VAL A 235 19.38 -0.66 -17.13
N THR A 236 20.35 0.13 -17.57
CA THR A 236 21.78 -0.20 -17.49
C THR A 236 22.37 0.52 -16.30
N VAL A 237 23.13 -0.20 -15.48
CA VAL A 237 23.82 0.38 -14.31
C VAL A 237 25.29 0.62 -14.59
N ASP A 238 25.91 1.44 -13.77
CA ASP A 238 27.34 1.75 -13.77
C ASP A 238 27.86 1.85 -12.34
N ASP A 239 29.12 2.22 -12.20
CA ASP A 239 29.86 2.37 -10.93
C ASP A 239 29.36 3.52 -10.04
N LYS A 240 28.32 4.27 -10.45
CA LYS A 240 27.70 5.37 -9.70
C LYS A 240 26.36 5.03 -9.11
N VAL A 241 25.87 3.81 -9.33
CA VAL A 241 24.58 3.35 -8.82
C VAL A 241 24.79 2.14 -7.95
N GLY A 242 24.27 2.19 -6.73
CA GLY A 242 24.28 1.04 -5.83
C GLY A 242 23.34 -0.06 -6.28
N VAL A 243 23.76 -1.29 -6.14
CA VAL A 243 22.97 -2.46 -6.49
C VAL A 243 23.01 -3.51 -5.37
N ILE A 244 21.95 -4.31 -5.33
CA ILE A 244 21.95 -5.60 -4.66
C ILE A 244 21.98 -6.64 -5.78
N ALA A 245 22.98 -7.50 -5.76
CA ALA A 245 23.17 -8.57 -6.74
C ALA A 245 23.22 -9.91 -6.03
N ASP A 246 22.83 -10.96 -6.72
CA ASP A 246 23.10 -12.35 -6.31
C ASP A 246 24.37 -12.89 -7.02
N ASP A 247 24.60 -14.18 -7.01
CA ASP A 247 25.76 -14.79 -7.66
C ASP A 247 25.62 -14.80 -9.20
N SER A 248 24.44 -14.51 -9.75
CA SER A 248 24.16 -14.56 -11.18
C SER A 248 23.98 -13.19 -11.84
N GLN A 249 23.33 -12.25 -11.14
CA GLN A 249 22.91 -10.97 -11.75
C GLN A 249 22.59 -9.89 -10.71
N VAL A 250 22.27 -8.69 -11.20
CA VAL A 250 21.73 -7.60 -10.39
C VAL A 250 20.24 -7.82 -10.14
N GLU A 251 19.82 -7.76 -8.87
CA GLU A 251 18.46 -8.01 -8.42
C GLU A 251 17.70 -6.74 -7.97
N SER A 252 18.42 -5.66 -7.69
CA SER A 252 17.80 -4.41 -7.24
C SER A 252 18.70 -3.20 -7.46
N LEU A 253 18.11 -2.06 -7.79
CA LEU A 253 18.72 -0.75 -7.56
C LEU A 253 18.62 -0.44 -6.07
N ALA A 254 19.74 -0.45 -5.37
CA ALA A 254 19.82 -0.30 -3.92
C ALA A 254 19.09 0.94 -3.40
N GLY A 255 18.13 0.74 -2.51
CA GLY A 255 17.32 1.82 -1.92
C GLY A 255 16.37 2.54 -2.89
N ILE A 256 16.18 2.03 -4.10
CA ILE A 256 15.37 2.69 -5.14
C ILE A 256 14.24 1.77 -5.61
N MET A 257 14.56 0.65 -6.26
CA MET A 257 13.55 -0.26 -6.82
C MET A 257 14.11 -1.67 -7.04
N GLY A 258 13.32 -2.67 -6.69
CA GLY A 258 13.64 -4.08 -6.96
C GLY A 258 13.55 -4.45 -8.43
N GLY A 259 14.20 -5.55 -8.77
CA GLY A 259 14.13 -6.19 -10.07
C GLY A 259 12.97 -7.15 -10.22
N ASP A 260 12.63 -7.44 -11.46
CA ASP A 260 11.55 -8.34 -11.85
C ASP A 260 11.91 -9.83 -11.58
N ALA A 261 13.19 -10.18 -11.69
CA ALA A 261 13.64 -11.57 -11.61
C ALA A 261 13.36 -12.23 -10.25
N THR A 262 13.57 -11.49 -9.17
CA THR A 262 13.33 -11.96 -7.79
C THR A 262 12.05 -11.39 -7.18
N ALA A 263 11.15 -10.86 -8.02
CA ALA A 263 9.86 -10.34 -7.59
C ALA A 263 8.98 -11.45 -6.97
N VAL A 264 8.28 -11.10 -5.91
CA VAL A 264 7.25 -11.95 -5.34
C VAL A 264 6.05 -12.06 -6.29
N SER A 265 5.43 -13.22 -6.32
CA SER A 265 4.28 -13.56 -7.17
C SER A 265 3.25 -14.33 -6.36
N ASP A 266 2.14 -14.68 -7.00
CA ASP A 266 1.09 -15.50 -6.38
C ASP A 266 1.57 -16.89 -5.95
N ASP A 267 2.63 -17.41 -6.59
CA ASP A 267 3.23 -18.72 -6.31
C ASP A 267 4.36 -18.67 -5.28
N THR A 268 4.77 -17.49 -4.82
CA THR A 268 5.86 -17.34 -3.85
C THR A 268 5.50 -17.97 -2.51
N GLN A 269 6.36 -18.86 -2.01
CA GLN A 269 6.18 -19.53 -0.72
C GLN A 269 7.23 -19.13 0.32
N ASN A 270 8.43 -18.78 -0.13
CA ASN A 270 9.54 -18.42 0.73
C ASN A 270 10.03 -17.03 0.36
N ILE A 271 10.25 -16.18 1.35
CA ILE A 271 10.66 -14.80 1.12
C ILE A 271 11.87 -14.43 1.94
N TYR A 272 12.61 -13.46 1.41
CA TYR A 272 13.64 -12.75 2.15
C TYR A 272 13.23 -11.29 2.29
N ILE A 273 13.03 -10.86 3.53
CA ILE A 273 12.69 -9.47 3.85
C ILE A 273 13.99 -8.71 4.09
N GLU A 274 14.20 -7.65 3.31
CA GLU A 274 15.33 -6.74 3.44
C GLU A 274 14.90 -5.45 4.13
N ALA A 275 15.71 -4.98 5.08
CA ALA A 275 15.64 -3.65 5.64
C ALA A 275 17.06 -3.10 5.79
N ALA A 276 17.39 -2.11 4.97
CA ALA A 276 18.74 -1.57 4.91
C ALA A 276 18.77 -0.08 5.23
N PHE A 277 19.92 0.40 5.68
CA PHE A 277 20.25 1.81 5.78
C PHE A 277 21.22 2.19 4.66
N TRP A 278 20.78 3.09 3.81
CA TRP A 278 21.56 3.62 2.70
C TRP A 278 22.04 5.04 3.02
N TRP A 279 23.28 5.32 2.72
CA TRP A 279 23.78 6.70 2.86
C TRP A 279 23.04 7.62 1.90
N PRO A 280 22.45 8.73 2.35
CA PRO A 280 21.67 9.63 1.49
C PRO A 280 22.43 10.10 0.25
N SER A 281 23.72 10.39 0.38
CA SER A 281 24.58 10.80 -0.73
C SER A 281 24.73 9.72 -1.82
N ALA A 282 24.62 8.45 -1.44
CA ALA A 282 24.70 7.33 -2.38
C ALA A 282 23.40 7.13 -3.17
N ILE A 283 22.24 7.60 -2.64
CA ILE A 283 20.93 7.46 -3.28
C ILE A 283 20.49 8.74 -4.00
N ALA A 284 20.90 9.91 -3.49
CA ALA A 284 20.48 11.21 -4.00
C ALA A 284 20.66 11.35 -5.52
N GLY A 285 19.55 11.66 -6.21
CA GLY A 285 19.53 11.91 -7.65
C GLY A 285 19.61 10.65 -8.53
N ARG A 286 19.81 9.46 -7.97
CA ARG A 286 19.98 8.22 -8.77
C ARG A 286 18.69 7.80 -9.48
N SER A 287 17.53 7.90 -8.83
CA SER A 287 16.23 7.63 -9.47
C SER A 287 15.99 8.52 -10.70
N ARG A 288 16.37 9.80 -10.61
CA ARG A 288 16.20 10.77 -11.71
C ARG A 288 17.00 10.44 -12.96
N ARG A 289 18.12 9.74 -12.83
CA ARG A 289 18.89 9.25 -14.00
C ARG A 289 18.09 8.31 -14.87
N TYR A 290 17.12 7.62 -14.28
CA TYR A 290 16.26 6.65 -14.95
C TYR A 290 14.84 7.19 -15.21
N ASN A 291 14.63 8.52 -15.05
CA ASN A 291 13.38 9.23 -15.30
C ASN A 291 12.17 8.71 -14.49
N PHE A 292 12.40 8.23 -13.28
CA PHE A 292 11.33 7.89 -12.34
C PHE A 292 11.69 8.31 -10.91
N SER A 293 10.71 8.25 -10.02
CA SER A 293 10.91 8.38 -8.57
C SER A 293 10.11 7.29 -7.86
N THR A 294 10.56 6.92 -6.67
CA THR A 294 9.88 5.96 -5.80
C THR A 294 9.74 6.52 -4.41
N ASP A 295 8.74 6.05 -3.67
CA ASP A 295 8.58 6.39 -2.26
C ASP A 295 9.79 5.98 -1.41
N ALA A 296 10.43 4.86 -1.74
CA ALA A 296 11.66 4.40 -1.10
C ALA A 296 12.82 5.33 -1.40
N GLY A 297 13.12 5.59 -2.68
CA GLY A 297 14.20 6.48 -3.10
C GLY A 297 14.04 7.89 -2.55
N HIS A 298 12.80 8.42 -2.53
CA HIS A 298 12.49 9.73 -1.96
C HIS A 298 12.84 9.83 -0.47
N ARG A 299 12.61 8.76 0.30
CA ARG A 299 12.95 8.69 1.72
C ARG A 299 14.44 8.51 1.94
N PHE A 300 15.07 7.58 1.25
CA PHE A 300 16.49 7.28 1.42
C PHE A 300 17.39 8.44 0.97
N GLU A 301 17.07 9.15 -0.13
CA GLU A 301 17.88 10.30 -0.57
C GLU A 301 17.85 11.50 0.40
N ARG A 302 16.86 11.54 1.32
CA ARG A 302 16.73 12.58 2.35
C ARG A 302 17.19 12.10 3.72
N GLY A 303 17.46 10.83 3.89
CA GLY A 303 17.77 10.19 5.16
C GLY A 303 16.49 9.74 5.88
N VAL A 304 16.34 8.45 6.00
CA VAL A 304 15.34 7.85 6.87
C VAL A 304 15.80 7.92 8.33
N ASP A 305 14.85 7.83 9.26
CA ASP A 305 15.14 7.67 10.68
C ASP A 305 15.79 6.28 10.91
N PRO A 306 17.05 6.20 11.35
CA PRO A 306 17.80 4.95 11.45
C PRO A 306 17.33 4.02 12.59
#